data_f7cbe9851ed6ea877b1328ae332c1fbb
#
_entry.id   f7cbe9851ed6ea877b1328ae332c1fbb
#
_cell.length_a   1.000
_cell.length_b   1.000
_cell.length_c   1.000
_cell.angle_alpha   90.00
_cell.angle_beta   90.00
_cell.angle_gamma   90.00
#
_symmetry.space_group_name_H-M   'P 1'
#
loop_
_entity.id
_entity.type
_entity.pdbx_description
1 polymer ?
#
loop_
_entity_poly.entity_id
_entity_poly.type
_entity_poly.pdbx_seq_one_letter_code
_entity_poly.pdbx_strand_id
1 'polypeptide(L)'
;MTMYSDNSCLAAVFDIDGTLIDSMEDWRFASERYLMSLGLPTNAVDTVQAFDSGGLRLASKKILEVYPQLGPRESLIDAITTSTLPLYRDSFPEIPHALDFLQKLHQEGITLCALTANHRQVIEPGLSRLNMFPLFSNILYCGEISKTKEDTSAYDYCIKTLGLSPARCVMFEDQPWAAANAKAAGMHVVGVCKKTDPKRLSALTEHCNLVISDYIDLLEMYFELPVEA
;
A
#
# COMPACT_ATOMS: atom_id res chain seq x y z
N MET A 1 -17.77 -6.35 -18.22
CA MET A 1 -16.98 -7.59 -18.02
C MET A 1 -16.91 -7.77 -16.52
N THR A 2 -17.76 -8.61 -15.98
CA THR A 2 -17.95 -8.78 -14.54
C THR A 2 -16.73 -9.45 -13.93
N MET A 3 -15.98 -8.75 -13.08
CA MET A 3 -14.84 -9.33 -12.34
C MET A 3 -15.25 -10.46 -11.37
N TYR A 4 -16.55 -10.71 -11.17
CA TYR A 4 -17.08 -11.55 -10.10
C TYR A 4 -18.23 -12.46 -10.51
N SER A 5 -18.50 -12.67 -11.82
CA SER A 5 -19.63 -13.51 -12.28
C SER A 5 -19.45 -15.01 -12.02
N ASP A 6 -18.41 -15.45 -11.37
CA ASP A 6 -18.09 -16.85 -11.13
C ASP A 6 -17.44 -17.04 -9.75
N ASN A 7 -18.03 -16.65 -8.65
CA ASN A 7 -17.55 -16.99 -7.26
C ASN A 7 -16.03 -17.30 -7.11
N SER A 8 -15.21 -16.73 -7.98
CA SER A 8 -13.86 -17.14 -8.26
C SER A 8 -12.82 -16.35 -7.48
N CYS A 9 -13.10 -15.08 -7.09
CA CYS A 9 -12.20 -14.35 -6.20
C CYS A 9 -12.47 -14.80 -4.76
N LEU A 10 -11.49 -15.38 -4.11
CA LEU A 10 -11.59 -15.81 -2.71
C LEU A 10 -10.74 -14.96 -1.79
N ALA A 11 -9.85 -14.13 -2.30
CA ALA A 11 -9.07 -13.22 -1.49
C ALA A 11 -8.84 -11.87 -2.17
N ALA A 12 -9.05 -10.81 -1.40
CA ALA A 12 -8.64 -9.45 -1.70
C ALA A 12 -7.39 -9.12 -0.86
N VAL A 13 -6.31 -8.76 -1.54
CA VAL A 13 -5.03 -8.40 -0.94
C VAL A 13 -4.83 -6.91 -1.10
N PHE A 14 -4.54 -6.22 0.00
CA PHE A 14 -4.41 -4.76 0.00
C PHE A 14 -3.00 -4.35 0.38
N ASP A 15 -2.40 -3.48 -0.40
CA ASP A 15 -1.41 -2.58 0.15
C ASP A 15 -2.08 -1.61 1.13
N ILE A 16 -1.30 -0.91 1.95
CA ILE A 16 -1.86 -0.05 2.99
C ILE A 16 -1.63 1.42 2.69
N ASP A 17 -0.39 1.82 2.44
CA ASP A 17 0.00 3.21 2.27
C ASP A 17 -0.37 3.74 0.88
N GLY A 18 -1.29 4.70 0.81
CA GLY A 18 -1.82 5.20 -0.48
C GLY A 18 -2.93 4.33 -1.08
N THR A 19 -3.19 3.17 -0.47
CA THR A 19 -4.24 2.24 -0.89
C THR A 19 -5.42 2.22 0.08
N LEU A 20 -5.19 2.01 1.37
CA LEU A 20 -6.22 2.06 2.42
C LEU A 20 -6.11 3.31 3.29
N ILE A 21 -4.89 3.74 3.56
CA ILE A 21 -4.56 4.90 4.38
C ILE A 21 -3.97 5.99 3.48
N ASP A 22 -4.53 7.20 3.55
CA ASP A 22 -4.06 8.36 2.77
C ASP A 22 -2.81 8.98 3.40
N SER A 23 -1.68 8.31 3.28
CA SER A 23 -0.41 8.65 3.93
C SER A 23 0.65 9.18 2.96
N MET A 24 0.47 9.03 1.63
CA MET A 24 1.55 9.22 0.67
C MET A 24 2.07 10.64 0.57
N GLU A 25 1.22 11.66 0.74
CA GLU A 25 1.70 13.06 0.76
C GLU A 25 2.66 13.30 1.92
N ASP A 26 2.35 12.75 3.09
CA ASP A 26 3.21 12.85 4.27
C ASP A 26 4.50 12.03 4.14
N TRP A 27 4.45 10.88 3.48
CA TRP A 27 5.64 10.09 3.20
C TRP A 27 6.67 10.83 2.35
N ARG A 28 6.23 11.65 1.39
CA ARG A 28 7.13 12.50 0.59
C ARG A 28 8.01 13.39 1.45
N PHE A 29 7.48 13.87 2.58
CA PHE A 29 8.18 14.79 3.50
C PHE A 29 8.73 14.09 4.75
N ALA A 30 8.56 12.78 4.92
CA ALA A 30 8.98 12.06 6.13
C ALA A 30 10.48 12.20 6.40
N SER A 31 11.31 12.07 5.36
CA SER A 31 12.75 12.22 5.46
C SER A 31 13.16 13.66 5.87
N GLU A 32 12.52 14.67 5.30
CA GLU A 32 12.78 16.06 5.63
C GLU A 32 12.40 16.36 7.10
N ARG A 33 11.21 15.94 7.53
CA ARG A 33 10.77 16.08 8.92
C ARG A 33 11.72 15.39 9.90
N TYR A 34 12.22 14.20 9.54
CA TYR A 34 13.18 13.48 10.36
C TYR A 34 14.50 14.25 10.50
N LEU A 35 15.07 14.78 9.41
CA LEU A 35 16.28 15.62 9.47
C LEU A 35 16.06 16.88 10.32
N MET A 36 14.91 17.55 10.16
CA MET A 36 14.54 18.71 10.99
C MET A 36 14.48 18.36 12.47
N SER A 37 13.94 17.19 12.82
CA SER A 37 13.87 16.74 14.22
C SER A 37 15.23 16.52 14.87
N LEU A 38 16.26 16.26 14.05
CA LEU A 38 17.66 16.14 14.46
C LEU A 38 18.41 17.49 14.45
N GLY A 39 17.75 18.59 14.07
CA GLY A 39 18.39 19.90 13.90
C GLY A 39 19.33 19.98 12.69
N LEU A 40 19.20 19.08 11.73
CA LEU A 40 20.03 19.05 10.52
C LEU A 40 19.41 19.90 9.39
N PRO A 41 20.24 20.62 8.60
CA PRO A 41 19.77 21.36 7.44
C PRO A 41 19.11 20.43 6.39
N THR A 42 17.91 20.79 5.92
CA THR A 42 17.18 19.99 4.91
C THR A 42 17.50 20.41 3.47
N ASN A 43 18.00 21.62 3.28
CA ASN A 43 18.35 22.17 1.96
C ASN A 43 19.62 21.57 1.33
N ALA A 44 20.36 20.74 2.06
CA ALA A 44 21.56 20.07 1.57
C ALA A 44 21.26 18.82 0.72
N VAL A 45 20.02 18.31 0.77
CA VAL A 45 19.58 17.14 0.01
C VAL A 45 18.09 17.28 -0.34
N ASP A 46 17.76 17.13 -1.63
CA ASP A 46 16.35 17.10 -2.07
C ASP A 46 15.74 15.71 -1.79
N THR A 47 15.25 15.56 -0.55
CA THR A 47 14.65 14.30 -0.08
C THR A 47 13.32 14.03 -0.74
N VAL A 48 12.55 15.05 -1.11
CA VAL A 48 11.24 14.95 -1.75
C VAL A 48 11.40 14.41 -3.17
N GLN A 49 12.30 15.00 -3.97
CA GLN A 49 12.59 14.50 -5.32
C GLN A 49 13.16 13.08 -5.29
N ALA A 50 14.01 12.78 -4.32
CA ALA A 50 14.56 11.45 -4.15
C ALA A 50 13.46 10.42 -3.82
N PHE A 51 12.51 10.78 -2.95
CA PHE A 51 11.36 9.94 -2.63
C PHE A 51 10.46 9.71 -3.85
N ASP A 52 10.11 10.75 -4.58
CA ASP A 52 9.28 10.66 -5.80
C ASP A 52 9.93 9.79 -6.89
N SER A 53 11.27 9.71 -6.91
CA SER A 53 12.02 8.94 -7.91
C SER A 53 12.31 7.49 -7.53
N GLY A 54 12.35 7.15 -6.24
CA GLY A 54 12.77 5.80 -5.80
C GLY A 54 12.45 5.50 -4.33
N GLY A 55 11.41 6.16 -3.79
CA GLY A 55 10.91 5.91 -2.44
C GLY A 55 11.93 6.23 -1.34
N LEU A 56 11.65 5.72 -0.15
CA LEU A 56 12.50 5.95 1.03
C LEU A 56 13.91 5.36 0.87
N ARG A 57 14.08 4.30 0.06
CA ARG A 57 15.40 3.71 -0.21
C ARG A 57 16.34 4.68 -0.96
N LEU A 58 15.82 5.41 -1.94
CA LEU A 58 16.62 6.41 -2.65
C LEU A 58 16.82 7.66 -1.80
N ALA A 59 15.79 8.12 -1.10
CA ALA A 59 15.90 9.24 -0.18
C ALA A 59 16.95 9.00 0.91
N SER A 60 16.93 7.83 1.57
CA SER A 60 17.93 7.46 2.59
C SER A 60 19.35 7.37 2.04
N LYS A 61 19.52 6.83 0.81
CA LYS A 61 20.83 6.84 0.14
C LYS A 61 21.36 8.26 -0.03
N LYS A 62 20.53 9.16 -0.55
CA LYS A 62 20.91 10.57 -0.76
C LYS A 62 21.20 11.31 0.55
N ILE A 63 20.45 11.02 1.60
CA ILE A 63 20.74 11.55 2.94
C ILE A 63 22.12 11.11 3.42
N LEU A 64 22.48 9.84 3.27
CA LEU A 64 23.78 9.33 3.74
C LEU A 64 24.97 9.83 2.91
N GLU A 65 24.78 10.26 1.66
CA GLU A 65 25.80 10.95 0.88
C GLU A 65 26.19 12.30 1.52
N VAL A 66 25.25 12.96 2.23
CA VAL A 66 25.44 14.26 2.90
C VAL A 66 25.71 14.10 4.39
N TYR A 67 25.03 13.16 5.05
CA TYR A 67 25.04 12.91 6.49
C TYR A 67 25.46 11.47 6.82
N PRO A 68 26.69 11.06 6.52
CA PRO A 68 27.14 9.67 6.72
C PRO A 68 27.10 9.23 8.19
N GLN A 69 27.12 10.16 9.14
CA GLN A 69 27.04 9.88 10.57
C GLN A 69 25.66 9.35 11.02
N LEU A 70 24.62 9.40 10.18
CA LEU A 70 23.30 8.87 10.51
C LEU A 70 23.25 7.33 10.46
N GLY A 71 24.37 6.69 10.22
CA GLY A 71 24.57 5.26 10.39
C GLY A 71 24.28 4.42 9.14
N PRO A 72 24.05 3.11 9.32
CA PRO A 72 23.68 2.24 8.23
C PRO A 72 22.33 2.64 7.62
N ARG A 73 22.18 2.45 6.29
CA ARG A 73 20.97 2.84 5.57
C ARG A 73 19.70 2.23 6.14
N GLU A 74 19.73 0.96 6.49
CA GLU A 74 18.55 0.26 7.03
C GLU A 74 18.11 0.89 8.37
N SER A 75 19.04 1.22 9.25
CA SER A 75 18.73 1.91 10.52
C SER A 75 18.16 3.32 10.29
N LEU A 76 18.61 4.03 9.27
CA LEU A 76 18.05 5.32 8.90
C LEU A 76 16.61 5.18 8.35
N ILE A 77 16.38 4.18 7.50
CA ILE A 77 15.03 3.84 7.00
C ILE A 77 14.10 3.53 8.17
N ASP A 78 14.54 2.67 9.10
CA ASP A 78 13.77 2.31 10.30
C ASP A 78 13.43 3.53 11.17
N ALA A 79 14.40 4.42 11.36
CA ALA A 79 14.22 5.64 12.15
C ALA A 79 13.22 6.61 11.50
N ILE A 80 13.35 6.84 10.18
CA ILE A 80 12.40 7.68 9.44
C ILE A 80 11.00 7.05 9.48
N THR A 81 10.89 5.75 9.23
CA THR A 81 9.62 5.02 9.27
C THR A 81 8.97 5.13 10.65
N THR A 82 9.72 4.88 11.72
CA THR A 82 9.20 4.96 13.09
C THR A 82 8.77 6.39 13.45
N SER A 83 9.44 7.41 12.90
CA SER A 83 9.06 8.81 13.14
C SER A 83 7.66 9.17 12.61
N THR A 84 7.12 8.38 11.69
CA THR A 84 5.76 8.59 11.16
C THR A 84 4.65 8.02 12.05
N LEU A 85 4.98 7.18 13.04
CA LEU A 85 4.01 6.52 13.92
C LEU A 85 2.93 7.45 14.51
N PRO A 86 3.25 8.67 15.02
CA PRO A 86 2.21 9.56 15.54
C PRO A 86 1.14 9.92 14.50
N LEU A 87 1.51 10.03 13.21
CA LEU A 87 0.57 10.36 12.13
C LEU A 87 -0.41 9.20 11.87
N TYR A 88 0.06 7.94 11.89
CA TYR A 88 -0.81 6.77 11.79
C TYR A 88 -1.74 6.66 12.98
N ARG A 89 -1.20 6.86 14.18
CA ARG A 89 -1.98 6.75 15.41
C ARG A 89 -3.06 7.82 15.53
N ASP A 90 -2.81 9.04 15.07
CA ASP A 90 -3.62 10.20 15.43
C ASP A 90 -4.29 10.92 14.26
N SER A 91 -3.78 10.78 13.01
CA SER A 91 -4.10 11.76 11.96
C SER A 91 -4.53 11.19 10.61
N PHE A 92 -3.81 10.24 10.03
CA PHE A 92 -4.05 9.84 8.64
C PHE A 92 -5.48 9.36 8.41
N PRO A 93 -6.22 9.95 7.44
CA PRO A 93 -7.54 9.45 7.07
C PRO A 93 -7.42 8.16 6.25
N GLU A 94 -8.54 7.47 6.10
CA GLU A 94 -8.66 6.43 5.10
C GLU A 94 -8.70 7.01 3.68
N ILE A 95 -8.37 6.21 2.69
CA ILE A 95 -8.77 6.45 1.30
C ILE A 95 -10.30 6.38 1.24
N PRO A 96 -10.97 7.31 0.53
CA PRO A 96 -12.42 7.40 0.55
C PRO A 96 -13.13 6.06 0.38
N HIS A 97 -14.05 5.74 1.30
CA HIS A 97 -14.88 4.53 1.37
C HIS A 97 -14.11 3.19 1.47
N ALA A 98 -12.82 3.24 1.87
CA ALA A 98 -12.02 2.02 2.01
C ALA A 98 -12.57 1.09 3.11
N LEU A 99 -12.97 1.64 4.27
CA LEU A 99 -13.57 0.84 5.34
C LEU A 99 -14.89 0.20 4.91
N ASP A 100 -15.77 0.96 4.26
CA ASP A 100 -17.07 0.46 3.77
C ASP A 100 -16.86 -0.72 2.79
N PHE A 101 -15.88 -0.59 1.89
CA PHE A 101 -15.54 -1.64 0.94
C PHE A 101 -14.98 -2.89 1.63
N LEU A 102 -14.04 -2.74 2.57
CA LEU A 102 -13.51 -3.86 3.36
C LEU A 102 -14.63 -4.57 4.13
N GLN A 103 -15.54 -3.83 4.77
CA GLN A 103 -16.69 -4.39 5.49
C GLN A 103 -17.61 -5.17 4.56
N LYS A 104 -17.87 -4.65 3.36
CA LYS A 104 -18.70 -5.32 2.35
C LYS A 104 -18.07 -6.64 1.92
N LEU A 105 -16.79 -6.66 1.56
CA LEU A 105 -16.07 -7.89 1.21
C LEU A 105 -16.07 -8.91 2.35
N HIS A 106 -15.85 -8.45 3.58
CA HIS A 106 -15.86 -9.30 4.77
C HIS A 106 -17.22 -9.95 5.00
N GLN A 107 -18.34 -9.19 4.85
CA GLN A 107 -19.71 -9.70 4.94
C GLN A 107 -20.02 -10.74 3.86
N GLU A 108 -19.41 -10.65 2.70
CA GLU A 108 -19.54 -11.61 1.59
C GLU A 108 -18.63 -12.84 1.74
N GLY A 109 -17.86 -12.93 2.83
CA GLY A 109 -16.98 -14.06 3.09
C GLY A 109 -15.69 -14.06 2.27
N ILE A 110 -15.34 -12.93 1.64
CA ILE A 110 -14.07 -12.78 0.94
C ILE A 110 -12.94 -12.68 1.97
N THR A 111 -11.90 -13.47 1.79
CA THR A 111 -10.72 -13.42 2.65
C THR A 111 -9.96 -12.12 2.42
N LEU A 112 -9.77 -11.32 3.48
CA LEU A 112 -8.99 -10.09 3.43
C LEU A 112 -7.58 -10.32 3.95
N CYS A 113 -6.60 -9.94 3.14
CA CYS A 113 -5.17 -9.98 3.48
C CYS A 113 -4.56 -8.60 3.23
N ALA A 114 -3.64 -8.17 4.08
CA ALA A 114 -2.81 -6.99 3.80
C ALA A 114 -1.38 -7.42 3.50
N LEU A 115 -0.72 -6.73 2.56
CA LEU A 115 0.69 -6.93 2.21
C LEU A 115 1.38 -5.57 2.13
N THR A 116 2.21 -5.26 3.12
CA THR A 116 2.86 -3.95 3.24
C THR A 116 4.37 -4.04 3.36
N ALA A 117 5.07 -3.05 2.80
CA ALA A 117 6.51 -2.85 3.01
C ALA A 117 6.81 -2.10 4.32
N ASN A 118 5.80 -1.55 4.99
CA ASN A 118 5.94 -0.78 6.22
C ASN A 118 6.03 -1.69 7.46
N HIS A 119 6.31 -1.10 8.61
CA HIS A 119 6.51 -1.83 9.86
C HIS A 119 5.21 -2.06 10.62
N ARG A 120 5.06 -3.24 11.22
CA ARG A 120 3.93 -3.62 12.07
C ARG A 120 3.57 -2.54 13.09
N GLN A 121 4.56 -2.09 13.85
CA GLN A 121 4.40 -1.11 14.93
C GLN A 121 3.87 0.26 14.43
N VAL A 122 4.04 0.56 13.13
CA VAL A 122 3.56 1.81 12.52
C VAL A 122 2.15 1.61 11.97
N ILE A 123 1.89 0.50 11.29
CA ILE A 123 0.65 0.24 10.56
C ILE A 123 -0.51 -0.15 11.49
N GLU A 124 -0.30 -1.04 12.46
CA GLU A 124 -1.40 -1.56 13.29
C GLU A 124 -2.14 -0.47 14.07
N PRO A 125 -1.49 0.55 14.64
CA PRO A 125 -2.21 1.67 15.27
C PRO A 125 -3.14 2.41 14.30
N GLY A 126 -2.72 2.64 13.07
CA GLY A 126 -3.52 3.29 12.03
C GLY A 126 -4.73 2.46 11.62
N LEU A 127 -4.52 1.18 11.31
CA LEU A 127 -5.60 0.26 10.97
C LEU A 127 -6.58 0.08 12.13
N SER A 128 -6.09 0.04 13.37
CA SER A 128 -6.94 -0.10 14.56
C SER A 128 -7.81 1.15 14.77
N ARG A 129 -7.23 2.33 14.65
CA ARG A 129 -7.96 3.62 14.75
C ARG A 129 -9.05 3.73 13.67
N LEU A 130 -8.77 3.25 12.46
CA LEU A 130 -9.72 3.25 11.34
C LEU A 130 -10.68 2.05 11.36
N ASN A 131 -10.68 1.21 12.41
CA ASN A 131 -11.51 0.00 12.52
C ASN A 131 -11.31 -1.04 11.39
N MET A 132 -10.17 -1.00 10.70
CA MET A 132 -9.85 -1.91 9.60
C MET A 132 -9.11 -3.16 10.08
N PHE A 133 -8.32 -3.06 11.18
CA PHE A 133 -7.46 -4.13 11.68
C PHE A 133 -8.19 -5.48 11.87
N PRO A 134 -9.38 -5.54 12.52
CA PRO A 134 -10.07 -6.80 12.78
C PRO A 134 -10.66 -7.47 11.55
N LEU A 135 -10.70 -6.79 10.40
CA LEU A 135 -11.27 -7.32 9.15
C LEU A 135 -10.27 -8.23 8.42
N PHE A 136 -8.96 -8.10 8.70
CA PHE A 136 -7.92 -8.86 8.02
C PHE A 136 -7.70 -10.23 8.66
N SER A 137 -7.75 -11.28 7.85
CA SER A 137 -7.35 -12.63 8.25
C SER A 137 -5.83 -12.75 8.38
N ASN A 138 -5.08 -12.01 7.58
CA ASN A 138 -3.62 -11.97 7.58
C ASN A 138 -3.12 -10.55 7.26
N ILE A 139 -2.08 -10.12 7.97
CA ILE A 139 -1.31 -8.93 7.60
C ILE A 139 0.14 -9.37 7.46
N LEU A 140 0.68 -9.25 6.25
CA LEU A 140 2.03 -9.66 5.89
C LEU A 140 2.93 -8.42 5.80
N TYR A 141 3.91 -8.36 6.66
CA TYR A 141 4.92 -7.31 6.69
C TYR A 141 6.16 -7.79 5.96
N CYS A 142 6.53 -7.17 4.87
CA CYS A 142 7.65 -7.59 4.00
C CYS A 142 8.95 -7.82 4.77
N GLY A 143 9.26 -6.94 5.74
CA GLY A 143 10.44 -7.08 6.59
C GLY A 143 10.42 -8.33 7.46
N GLU A 144 9.26 -8.70 8.03
CA GLU A 144 9.12 -9.88 8.90
C GLU A 144 9.20 -11.20 8.12
N ILE A 145 8.66 -11.21 6.90
CA ILE A 145 8.70 -12.39 6.03
C ILE A 145 9.96 -12.48 5.18
N SER A 146 10.88 -11.50 5.30
CA SER A 146 12.11 -11.41 4.51
C SER A 146 11.86 -11.45 3.00
N LYS A 147 10.83 -10.72 2.53
CA LYS A 147 10.43 -10.58 1.14
C LYS A 147 10.33 -9.10 0.76
N THR A 148 10.23 -8.83 -0.55
CA THR A 148 10.10 -7.47 -1.07
C THR A 148 8.98 -7.40 -2.09
N LYS A 149 8.38 -6.22 -2.24
CA LYS A 149 7.46 -5.90 -3.34
C LYS A 149 8.18 -5.44 -4.61
N GLU A 150 9.52 -5.29 -4.56
CA GLU A 150 10.36 -4.91 -5.72
C GLU A 150 10.47 -6.04 -6.77
N ASP A 151 10.04 -7.25 -6.41
CA ASP A 151 9.91 -8.43 -7.28
C ASP A 151 8.64 -9.22 -6.93
N THR A 152 8.47 -10.43 -7.49
CA THR A 152 7.27 -11.24 -7.21
C THR A 152 7.28 -11.91 -5.83
N SER A 153 8.39 -11.90 -5.10
CA SER A 153 8.61 -12.76 -3.93
C SER A 153 7.63 -12.54 -2.78
N ALA A 154 7.19 -11.30 -2.54
CA ALA A 154 6.19 -11.00 -1.50
C ALA A 154 4.79 -11.47 -1.94
N TYR A 155 4.46 -11.31 -3.21
CA TYR A 155 3.17 -11.73 -3.78
C TYR A 155 3.06 -13.25 -3.82
N ASP A 156 4.11 -13.96 -4.27
CA ASP A 156 4.19 -15.42 -4.26
C ASP A 156 4.03 -15.98 -2.84
N TYR A 157 4.68 -15.34 -1.86
CA TYR A 157 4.52 -15.71 -0.45
C TYR A 157 3.08 -15.48 0.04
N CYS A 158 2.45 -14.36 -0.32
CA CYS A 158 1.07 -14.05 0.02
C CYS A 158 0.10 -15.09 -0.57
N ILE A 159 0.20 -15.36 -1.87
CA ILE A 159 -0.62 -16.38 -2.58
C ILE A 159 -0.48 -17.75 -1.90
N LYS A 160 0.76 -18.15 -1.59
CA LYS A 160 1.04 -19.41 -0.90
C LYS A 160 0.41 -19.45 0.50
N THR A 161 0.50 -18.34 1.26
CA THR A 161 -0.10 -18.24 2.60
C THR A 161 -1.62 -18.35 2.55
N LEU A 162 -2.24 -17.79 1.52
CA LEU A 162 -3.69 -17.87 1.29
C LEU A 162 -4.15 -19.25 0.80
N GLY A 163 -3.23 -20.09 0.29
CA GLY A 163 -3.56 -21.40 -0.24
C GLY A 163 -4.39 -21.37 -1.53
N LEU A 164 -4.30 -20.28 -2.29
CA LEU A 164 -5.10 -20.02 -3.50
C LEU A 164 -4.23 -20.07 -4.76
N SER A 165 -4.89 -20.16 -5.93
CA SER A 165 -4.21 -19.86 -7.18
C SER A 165 -4.09 -18.33 -7.36
N PRO A 166 -3.06 -17.83 -8.05
CA PRO A 166 -2.87 -16.39 -8.27
C PRO A 166 -4.09 -15.70 -8.87
N ALA A 167 -4.74 -16.34 -9.85
CA ALA A 167 -5.93 -15.82 -10.54
C ALA A 167 -7.16 -15.66 -9.64
N ARG A 168 -7.15 -16.23 -8.42
CA ARG A 168 -8.20 -16.08 -7.40
C ARG A 168 -7.90 -15.00 -6.38
N CYS A 169 -6.82 -14.26 -6.56
CA CYS A 169 -6.38 -13.17 -5.70
C CYS A 169 -6.46 -11.85 -6.48
N VAL A 170 -7.04 -10.83 -5.86
CA VAL A 170 -7.06 -9.46 -6.38
C VAL A 170 -6.19 -8.60 -5.49
N MET A 171 -5.15 -7.98 -6.06
CA MET A 171 -4.28 -7.02 -5.37
C MET A 171 -4.76 -5.60 -5.59
N PHE A 172 -4.86 -4.82 -4.53
CA PHE A 172 -5.12 -3.38 -4.53
C PHE A 172 -3.81 -2.65 -4.22
N GLU A 173 -3.38 -1.73 -5.10
CA GLU A 173 -2.03 -1.16 -5.03
C GLU A 173 -2.01 0.26 -5.63
N ASP A 174 -1.25 1.18 -5.01
CA ASP A 174 -1.11 2.57 -5.49
C ASP A 174 0.20 2.80 -6.29
N GLN A 175 1.20 1.90 -6.17
CA GLN A 175 2.48 2.04 -6.82
C GLN A 175 2.54 1.26 -8.15
N PRO A 176 2.81 1.92 -9.30
CA PRO A 176 2.83 1.25 -10.60
C PRO A 176 3.81 0.09 -10.69
N TRP A 177 5.01 0.23 -10.12
CA TRP A 177 6.01 -0.84 -10.10
C TRP A 177 5.58 -2.05 -9.26
N ALA A 178 4.89 -1.82 -8.15
CA ALA A 178 4.36 -2.88 -7.30
C ALA A 178 3.16 -3.57 -7.95
N ALA A 179 2.28 -2.80 -8.60
CA ALA A 179 1.19 -3.33 -9.43
C ALA A 179 1.70 -4.24 -10.56
N ALA A 180 2.78 -3.82 -11.24
CA ALA A 180 3.43 -4.63 -12.27
C ALA A 180 3.94 -5.98 -11.72
N ASN A 181 4.56 -5.98 -10.53
CA ASN A 181 5.06 -7.19 -9.89
C ASN A 181 3.93 -8.11 -9.40
N ALA A 182 2.85 -7.56 -8.85
CA ALA A 182 1.64 -8.33 -8.49
C ALA A 182 1.03 -9.02 -9.73
N LYS A 183 0.94 -8.28 -10.84
CA LYS A 183 0.47 -8.83 -12.12
C LYS A 183 1.42 -9.91 -12.65
N ALA A 184 2.74 -9.73 -12.54
CA ALA A 184 3.73 -10.73 -12.93
C ALA A 184 3.63 -12.01 -12.06
N ALA A 185 3.23 -11.90 -10.81
CA ALA A 185 2.90 -13.05 -9.94
C ALA A 185 1.56 -13.73 -10.32
N GLY A 186 0.83 -13.21 -11.30
CA GLY A 186 -0.41 -13.79 -11.82
C GLY A 186 -1.69 -13.34 -11.11
N MET A 187 -1.63 -12.34 -10.23
CA MET A 187 -2.79 -11.76 -9.58
C MET A 187 -3.58 -10.83 -10.53
N HIS A 188 -4.87 -10.66 -10.28
CA HIS A 188 -5.59 -9.50 -10.79
C HIS A 188 -5.20 -8.28 -9.99
N VAL A 189 -5.13 -7.10 -10.63
CA VAL A 189 -4.68 -5.88 -9.96
C VAL A 189 -5.68 -4.74 -10.17
N VAL A 190 -6.07 -4.12 -9.07
CA VAL A 190 -6.82 -2.85 -9.03
C VAL A 190 -5.86 -1.76 -8.56
N GLY A 191 -5.64 -0.77 -9.41
CA GLY A 191 -4.87 0.41 -9.06
C GLY A 191 -5.70 1.39 -8.24
N VAL A 192 -5.12 1.98 -7.20
CA VAL A 192 -5.75 3.03 -6.41
C VAL A 192 -4.97 4.33 -6.63
N CYS A 193 -5.62 5.36 -7.18
CA CYS A 193 -4.93 6.60 -7.54
C CYS A 193 -5.85 7.81 -7.46
N LYS A 194 -5.41 8.88 -6.80
CA LYS A 194 -6.14 10.15 -6.80
C LYS A 194 -6.24 10.69 -8.23
N LYS A 195 -7.42 11.19 -8.61
CA LYS A 195 -7.66 11.85 -9.93
C LYS A 195 -6.72 13.03 -10.20
N THR A 196 -6.15 13.60 -9.15
CA THR A 196 -5.22 14.73 -9.21
C THR A 196 -3.78 14.33 -9.59
N ASP A 197 -3.47 13.03 -9.72
CA ASP A 197 -2.16 12.55 -10.15
C ASP A 197 -2.23 11.83 -11.52
N PRO A 198 -2.29 12.58 -12.63
CA PRO A 198 -2.46 12.00 -13.96
C PRO A 198 -1.24 11.17 -14.42
N LYS A 199 -0.05 11.43 -13.88
CA LYS A 199 1.15 10.64 -14.22
C LYS A 199 1.06 9.24 -13.62
N ARG A 200 0.71 9.15 -12.33
CA ARG A 200 0.54 7.88 -11.65
C ARG A 200 -0.66 7.11 -12.22
N LEU A 201 -1.76 7.79 -12.50
CA LEU A 201 -2.93 7.21 -13.15
C LEU A 201 -2.55 6.54 -14.47
N SER A 202 -1.81 7.22 -15.36
CA SER A 202 -1.35 6.67 -16.63
C SER A 202 -0.47 5.42 -16.41
N ALA A 203 0.49 5.49 -15.49
CA ALA A 203 1.40 4.37 -15.21
C ALA A 203 0.66 3.16 -14.61
N LEU A 204 -0.31 3.36 -13.72
CA LEU A 204 -1.12 2.28 -13.17
C LEU A 204 -2.00 1.62 -14.26
N THR A 205 -2.55 2.40 -15.18
CA THR A 205 -3.41 1.87 -16.26
C THR A 205 -2.66 0.86 -17.15
N GLU A 206 -1.33 0.95 -17.26
CA GLU A 206 -0.53 -0.01 -18.03
C GLU A 206 -0.43 -1.39 -17.34
N HIS A 207 -0.55 -1.43 -16.02
CA HIS A 207 -0.32 -2.64 -15.22
C HIS A 207 -1.58 -3.20 -14.56
N CYS A 208 -2.60 -2.38 -14.33
CA CYS A 208 -3.81 -2.79 -13.62
C CYS A 208 -4.93 -3.26 -14.56
N ASN A 209 -5.82 -4.08 -14.06
CA ASN A 209 -7.06 -4.47 -14.73
C ASN A 209 -8.11 -3.36 -14.65
N LEU A 210 -8.07 -2.58 -13.57
CA LEU A 210 -8.92 -1.43 -13.28
C LEU A 210 -8.12 -0.43 -12.46
N VAL A 211 -8.42 0.87 -12.58
CA VAL A 211 -7.90 1.92 -11.69
C VAL A 211 -9.08 2.70 -11.13
N ILE A 212 -9.09 2.84 -9.81
CA ILE A 212 -10.11 3.60 -9.05
C ILE A 212 -9.47 4.80 -8.35
N SER A 213 -10.29 5.78 -8.01
CA SER A 213 -9.87 6.90 -7.17
C SER A 213 -10.63 6.95 -5.84
N ASP A 214 -11.66 6.15 -5.73
CA ASP A 214 -12.57 6.05 -4.60
C ASP A 214 -13.17 4.64 -4.59
N TYR A 215 -13.27 4.01 -3.44
CA TYR A 215 -13.85 2.69 -3.31
C TYR A 215 -15.36 2.64 -3.55
N ILE A 216 -16.03 3.80 -3.57
CA ILE A 216 -17.45 3.90 -3.95
C ILE A 216 -17.69 3.35 -5.36
N ASP A 217 -16.71 3.56 -6.29
CA ASP A 217 -16.80 3.07 -7.65
C ASP A 217 -16.99 1.53 -7.69
N LEU A 218 -16.37 0.81 -6.75
CA LEU A 218 -16.51 -0.65 -6.62
C LEU A 218 -17.79 -1.06 -5.88
N LEU A 219 -18.19 -0.31 -4.87
CA LEU A 219 -19.42 -0.55 -4.13
C LEU A 219 -20.65 -0.40 -5.06
N GLU A 220 -20.67 0.63 -5.90
CA GLU A 220 -21.73 0.85 -6.88
C GLU A 220 -21.80 -0.26 -7.93
N MET A 221 -20.65 -0.75 -8.41
CA MET A 221 -20.59 -1.89 -9.32
C MET A 221 -21.21 -3.17 -8.73
N TYR A 222 -21.11 -3.37 -7.41
CA TYR A 222 -21.74 -4.50 -6.71
C TYR A 222 -23.26 -4.39 -6.64
N PHE A 223 -23.81 -3.17 -6.56
CA PHE A 223 -25.27 -2.95 -6.51
C PHE A 223 -25.96 -3.02 -7.87
N GLU A 224 -25.23 -2.85 -8.97
CA GLU A 224 -25.77 -2.93 -10.34
C GLU A 224 -25.84 -4.36 -10.89
N LEU A 225 -25.30 -5.36 -10.18
CA LEU A 225 -25.40 -6.75 -10.60
C LEU A 225 -26.82 -7.26 -10.32
N PRO A 226 -27.56 -7.77 -11.33
CA PRO A 226 -28.86 -8.40 -11.10
C PRO A 226 -28.64 -9.59 -10.15
N VAL A 227 -29.35 -9.57 -9.02
CA VAL A 227 -29.50 -10.75 -8.17
C VAL A 227 -30.24 -11.78 -9.01
N GLU A 228 -29.54 -12.75 -9.58
CA GLU A 228 -30.21 -13.89 -10.22
C GLU A 228 -31.04 -14.63 -9.15
N ALA A 229 -32.34 -14.65 -9.37
CA ALA A 229 -33.35 -15.26 -8.51
C ALA A 229 -33.31 -16.78 -8.57
#